data_811c03206784285ec6d00dce9ffde07c
#
_entry.id   811c03206784285ec6d00dce9ffde07c
#
_cell.length_a   1.000
_cell.length_b   1.000
_cell.length_c   1.000
_cell.angle_alpha   90.00
_cell.angle_beta   90.00
_cell.angle_gamma   90.00
#
_symmetry.space_group_name_H-M   'P 1'
#
loop_
_entity.id
_entity.type
_entity.pdbx_description
1 polymer ?
#
loop_
_entity_poly.entity_id
_entity_poly.type
_entity_poly.pdbx_seq_one_letter_code
_entity_poly.pdbx_strand_id
1 'polypeptide(L)'
;MNLHKDIKSKFNSDEQELLNYAELAAKKSYVKLYLVGGPVRDLLLGNVSHDLDLLIEGEIDLFIAEFNKITHSEPIRSSQFKTFKYKINDYEIDIALARTEIYQFPGSLPEITPGSITKDLYRRDFTINAIALQIFPKPYKIIDPINGIEEVRNKNIKIIHEKSYQDDPTRIFRALRYSA
;
A
#
# COMPACT_ATOMS: atom_id res chain seq x y z
N MET A 1 -19.49 12.36 7.50
CA MET A 1 -18.84 12.62 6.21
C MET A 1 -18.81 11.30 5.44
N ASN A 2 -19.51 11.22 4.30
CA ASN A 2 -19.63 9.97 3.56
C ASN A 2 -18.33 9.75 2.76
N LEU A 3 -17.30 9.15 3.39
CA LEU A 3 -15.98 8.92 2.83
C LEU A 3 -15.99 8.14 1.48
N HIS A 4 -17.12 7.48 1.16
CA HIS A 4 -17.21 6.60 0.00
C HIS A 4 -17.57 7.30 -1.33
N LYS A 5 -18.20 8.47 -1.31
CA LYS A 5 -18.63 9.15 -2.54
C LYS A 5 -17.60 10.09 -3.16
N ASP A 6 -16.63 10.57 -2.38
CA ASP A 6 -15.71 11.64 -2.80
C ASP A 6 -14.22 11.25 -2.86
N ILE A 7 -13.88 9.97 -2.68
CA ILE A 7 -12.46 9.57 -2.63
C ILE A 7 -11.75 9.90 -3.95
N LYS A 8 -12.42 9.71 -5.09
CA LYS A 8 -11.80 9.99 -6.40
C LYS A 8 -11.51 11.48 -6.61
N SER A 9 -12.33 12.37 -6.06
CA SER A 9 -12.14 13.83 -6.16
C SER A 9 -10.96 14.36 -5.32
N LYS A 10 -10.41 13.53 -4.45
CA LYS A 10 -9.25 13.89 -3.61
C LYS A 10 -7.91 13.68 -4.33
N PHE A 11 -7.91 12.92 -5.42
CA PHE A 11 -6.75 12.74 -6.29
C PHE A 11 -6.73 13.81 -7.37
N ASN A 12 -5.55 14.35 -7.69
CA ASN A 12 -5.40 15.25 -8.82
C ASN A 12 -5.56 14.48 -10.16
N SER A 13 -5.53 15.20 -11.28
CA SER A 13 -5.76 14.61 -12.63
C SER A 13 -4.78 13.49 -12.95
N ASP A 14 -3.50 13.70 -12.64
CA ASP A 14 -2.43 12.76 -12.98
C ASP A 14 -2.49 11.50 -12.12
N GLU A 15 -2.75 11.66 -10.81
CA GLU A 15 -2.99 10.53 -9.91
C GLU A 15 -4.21 9.72 -10.34
N GLN A 16 -5.29 10.40 -10.77
CA GLN A 16 -6.48 9.72 -11.29
C GLN A 16 -6.16 8.92 -12.56
N GLU A 17 -5.32 9.45 -13.44
CA GLU A 17 -4.89 8.77 -14.66
C GLU A 17 -4.06 7.52 -14.31
N LEU A 18 -3.06 7.66 -13.44
CA LEU A 18 -2.23 6.54 -12.98
C LEU A 18 -3.06 5.45 -12.29
N LEU A 19 -4.01 5.83 -11.44
CA LEU A 19 -4.94 4.89 -10.82
C LEU A 19 -5.87 4.22 -11.83
N ASN A 20 -6.29 4.92 -12.89
CA ASN A 20 -7.08 4.33 -13.98
C ASN A 20 -6.25 3.29 -14.77
N TYR A 21 -4.97 3.57 -15.06
CA TYR A 21 -4.07 2.59 -15.68
C TYR A 21 -3.90 1.35 -14.81
N ALA A 22 -3.67 1.53 -13.50
CA ALA A 22 -3.55 0.43 -12.55
C ALA A 22 -4.86 -0.37 -12.43
N GLU A 23 -6.02 0.30 -12.41
CA GLU A 23 -7.33 -0.35 -12.40
C GLU A 23 -7.56 -1.19 -13.66
N LEU A 24 -7.19 -0.66 -14.83
CA LEU A 24 -7.31 -1.39 -16.10
C LEU A 24 -6.40 -2.63 -16.12
N ALA A 25 -5.16 -2.50 -15.63
CA ALA A 25 -4.23 -3.61 -15.49
C ALA A 25 -4.79 -4.68 -14.53
N ALA A 26 -5.32 -4.27 -13.36
CA ALA A 26 -5.92 -5.18 -12.40
C ALA A 26 -7.12 -5.95 -12.96
N LYS A 27 -7.95 -5.27 -13.74
CA LYS A 27 -9.09 -5.91 -14.43
C LYS A 27 -8.63 -6.95 -15.44
N LYS A 28 -7.60 -6.66 -16.24
CA LYS A 28 -7.08 -7.58 -17.27
C LYS A 28 -6.35 -8.79 -16.68
N SER A 29 -5.69 -8.62 -15.54
CA SER A 29 -4.96 -9.68 -14.83
C SER A 29 -5.79 -10.41 -13.79
N TYR A 30 -7.07 -10.04 -13.60
CA TYR A 30 -8.01 -10.66 -12.64
C TYR A 30 -7.51 -10.63 -11.19
N VAL A 31 -6.82 -9.56 -10.78
CA VAL A 31 -6.31 -9.36 -9.42
C VAL A 31 -7.10 -8.26 -8.69
N LYS A 32 -6.97 -8.21 -7.36
CA LYS A 32 -7.47 -7.07 -6.59
C LYS A 32 -6.36 -6.05 -6.40
N LEU A 33 -6.73 -4.77 -6.46
CA LEU A 33 -5.84 -3.63 -6.36
C LEU A 33 -6.22 -2.74 -5.19
N TYR A 34 -5.22 -2.37 -4.40
CA TYR A 34 -5.36 -1.49 -3.26
C TYR A 34 -4.31 -0.37 -3.29
N LEU A 35 -4.69 0.82 -2.83
CA LEU A 35 -3.76 1.84 -2.38
C LEU A 35 -3.55 1.65 -0.88
N VAL A 36 -2.32 1.77 -0.38
CA VAL A 36 -1.99 1.44 1.01
C VAL A 36 -1.00 2.43 1.63
N GLY A 37 -0.82 2.35 2.94
CA GLY A 37 0.28 3.02 3.66
C GLY A 37 0.17 4.53 3.72
N GLY A 38 1.31 5.21 3.49
CA GLY A 38 1.45 6.66 3.53
C GLY A 38 0.41 7.42 2.72
N PRO A 39 0.24 7.10 1.43
CA PRO A 39 -0.76 7.77 0.58
C PRO A 39 -2.19 7.71 1.13
N VAL A 40 -2.60 6.60 1.74
CA VAL A 40 -3.95 6.49 2.34
C VAL A 40 -4.06 7.34 3.61
N ARG A 41 -3.02 7.31 4.47
CA ARG A 41 -2.95 8.16 5.66
C ARG A 41 -3.02 9.64 5.28
N ASP A 42 -2.23 10.07 4.31
CA ASP A 42 -2.14 11.46 3.88
C ASP A 42 -3.46 11.92 3.24
N LEU A 43 -4.11 11.04 2.46
CA LEU A 43 -5.46 11.27 1.94
C LEU A 43 -6.50 11.50 3.06
N LEU A 44 -6.40 10.74 4.16
CA LEU A 44 -7.29 10.88 5.32
C LEU A 44 -7.05 12.19 6.08
N LEU A 45 -5.80 12.67 6.10
CA LEU A 45 -5.40 13.95 6.68
C LEU A 45 -5.70 15.15 5.76
N GLY A 46 -6.06 14.91 4.51
CA GLY A 46 -6.27 15.96 3.50
C GLY A 46 -4.98 16.50 2.89
N ASN A 47 -3.88 15.77 3.05
CA ASN A 47 -2.59 16.09 2.46
C ASN A 47 -2.48 15.51 1.04
N VAL A 48 -1.64 16.14 0.21
CA VAL A 48 -1.27 15.60 -1.11
C VAL A 48 -0.05 14.70 -0.94
N SER A 49 -0.08 13.53 -1.55
CA SER A 49 1.07 12.62 -1.65
C SER A 49 1.48 12.52 -3.11
N HIS A 50 2.77 12.61 -3.40
CA HIS A 50 3.32 12.37 -4.74
C HIS A 50 3.74 10.91 -4.95
N ASP A 51 3.57 10.08 -3.94
CA ASP A 51 3.88 8.66 -3.97
C ASP A 51 2.58 7.85 -4.05
N LEU A 52 2.59 6.77 -4.83
CA LEU A 52 1.50 5.81 -4.91
C LEU A 52 2.01 4.43 -4.48
N ASP A 53 1.58 3.97 -3.31
CA ASP A 53 1.87 2.63 -2.79
C ASP A 53 0.72 1.68 -3.19
N LEU A 54 0.92 0.89 -4.23
CA LEU A 54 -0.06 -0.06 -4.74
C LEU A 54 0.22 -1.47 -4.24
N LEU A 55 -0.84 -2.16 -3.80
CA LEU A 55 -0.76 -3.53 -3.33
C LEU A 55 -1.66 -4.43 -4.17
N ILE A 56 -1.11 -5.55 -4.61
CA ILE A 56 -1.79 -6.53 -5.46
C ILE A 56 -2.10 -7.78 -4.66
N GLU A 57 -3.37 -8.17 -4.60
CA GLU A 57 -3.80 -9.48 -4.10
C GLU A 57 -4.14 -10.37 -5.30
N GLY A 58 -3.26 -11.32 -5.62
CA GLY A 58 -3.34 -12.22 -6.78
C GLY A 58 -2.01 -12.34 -7.53
N GLU A 59 -2.06 -12.67 -8.81
CA GLU A 59 -0.90 -12.92 -9.66
C GLU A 59 -0.21 -11.61 -10.09
N ILE A 60 0.73 -11.15 -9.27
CA ILE A 60 1.40 -9.85 -9.49
C ILE A 60 2.16 -9.79 -10.82
N ASP A 61 2.77 -10.88 -11.26
CA ASP A 61 3.56 -10.88 -12.50
C ASP A 61 2.66 -10.62 -13.74
N LEU A 62 1.42 -11.13 -13.73
CA LEU A 62 0.42 -10.81 -14.75
C LEU A 62 -0.01 -9.34 -14.69
N PHE A 63 -0.18 -8.81 -13.46
CA PHE A 63 -0.49 -7.40 -13.28
C PHE A 63 0.62 -6.51 -13.83
N ILE A 64 1.88 -6.78 -13.49
CA ILE A 64 3.05 -6.03 -13.96
C ILE A 64 3.12 -6.05 -15.49
N ALA A 65 2.94 -7.22 -16.11
CA ALA A 65 2.95 -7.34 -17.58
C ALA A 65 1.86 -6.47 -18.25
N GLU A 66 0.65 -6.43 -17.71
CA GLU A 66 -0.43 -5.60 -18.23
C GLU A 66 -0.20 -4.09 -17.91
N PHE A 67 0.32 -3.77 -16.73
CA PHE A 67 0.63 -2.40 -16.35
C PHE A 67 1.72 -1.79 -17.25
N ASN A 68 2.79 -2.55 -17.54
CA ASN A 68 3.85 -2.13 -18.47
C ASN A 68 3.30 -1.84 -19.87
N LYS A 69 2.41 -2.71 -20.39
CA LYS A 69 1.78 -2.51 -21.71
C LYS A 69 0.91 -1.24 -21.74
N ILE A 70 0.18 -0.95 -20.67
CA ILE A 70 -0.75 0.18 -20.60
C ILE A 70 0.00 1.49 -20.44
N THR A 71 1.02 1.52 -19.58
CA THR A 71 1.78 2.73 -19.26
C THR A 71 2.95 2.97 -20.20
N HIS A 72 3.31 1.99 -21.06
CA HIS A 72 4.53 1.97 -21.86
C HIS A 72 5.79 2.21 -21.02
N SER A 73 5.80 1.71 -19.78
CA SER A 73 6.86 1.90 -18.79
C SER A 73 7.29 0.57 -18.20
N GLU A 74 8.56 0.47 -17.82
CA GLU A 74 9.12 -0.67 -17.11
C GLU A 74 9.54 -0.26 -15.69
N PRO A 75 9.58 -1.20 -14.72
CA PRO A 75 10.02 -0.87 -13.37
C PRO A 75 11.52 -0.49 -13.38
N ILE A 76 11.85 0.63 -12.73
CA ILE A 76 13.24 1.06 -12.55
C ILE A 76 13.99 0.19 -11.55
N ARG A 77 13.26 -0.52 -10.69
CA ARG A 77 13.81 -1.46 -9.71
C ARG A 77 12.79 -2.56 -9.40
N SER A 78 13.29 -3.79 -9.24
CA SER A 78 12.51 -4.92 -8.73
C SER A 78 13.29 -5.67 -7.65
N SER A 79 12.60 -6.39 -6.78
CA SER A 79 13.20 -7.20 -5.71
C SER A 79 12.69 -8.64 -5.71
N GLN A 80 13.46 -9.51 -5.07
CA GLN A 80 13.04 -10.91 -4.83
C GLN A 80 11.75 -11.02 -3.99
N PHE A 81 11.38 -9.95 -3.27
CA PHE A 81 10.18 -9.87 -2.45
C PHE A 81 8.94 -9.41 -3.23
N LYS A 82 8.99 -9.49 -4.59
CA LYS A 82 7.89 -9.08 -5.46
C LYS A 82 7.44 -7.63 -5.19
N THR A 83 8.43 -6.73 -5.11
CA THR A 83 8.22 -5.29 -5.10
C THR A 83 8.81 -4.67 -6.34
N PHE A 84 8.10 -3.74 -6.95
CA PHE A 84 8.44 -3.09 -8.21
C PHE A 84 8.30 -1.59 -8.04
N LYS A 85 9.34 -0.85 -8.38
CA LYS A 85 9.33 0.61 -8.31
C LYS A 85 9.31 1.19 -9.72
N TYR A 86 8.40 2.13 -9.94
CA TYR A 86 8.27 2.88 -11.19
C TYR A 86 8.50 4.36 -10.93
N LYS A 87 8.92 5.05 -11.97
CA LYS A 87 8.85 6.49 -12.07
C LYS A 87 8.11 6.82 -13.37
N ILE A 88 6.92 7.39 -13.25
CA ILE A 88 6.08 7.80 -14.38
C ILE A 88 5.77 9.28 -14.19
N ASN A 89 6.24 10.12 -15.12
CA ASN A 89 6.24 11.57 -14.97
C ASN A 89 6.96 11.98 -13.66
N ASP A 90 6.31 12.75 -12.80
CA ASP A 90 6.84 13.20 -11.51
C ASP A 90 6.45 12.28 -10.34
N TYR A 91 5.76 11.16 -10.63
CA TYR A 91 5.29 10.24 -9.59
C TYR A 91 6.22 9.05 -9.40
N GLU A 92 6.46 8.71 -8.13
CA GLU A 92 7.03 7.42 -7.74
C GLU A 92 5.88 6.46 -7.41
N ILE A 93 5.92 5.26 -8.01
CA ILE A 93 4.89 4.24 -7.80
C ILE A 93 5.58 2.99 -7.30
N ASP A 94 5.25 2.59 -6.09
CA ASP A 94 5.70 1.33 -5.52
C ASP A 94 4.55 0.31 -5.62
N ILE A 95 4.81 -0.80 -6.31
CA ILE A 95 3.85 -1.90 -6.51
C ILE A 95 4.39 -3.12 -5.80
N ALA A 96 3.59 -3.71 -4.90
CA ALA A 96 3.98 -4.88 -4.14
C ALA A 96 2.90 -5.95 -4.10
N LEU A 97 3.32 -7.21 -3.90
CA LEU A 97 2.42 -8.33 -3.64
C LEU A 97 1.91 -8.27 -2.20
N ALA A 98 0.59 -8.42 -2.02
CA ALA A 98 0.00 -8.66 -0.70
C ALA A 98 0.53 -10.00 -0.16
N ARG A 99 1.09 -9.97 1.07
CA ARG A 99 1.84 -11.11 1.59
C ARG A 99 1.71 -11.28 3.09
N THR A 100 2.05 -12.46 3.55
CA THR A 100 2.39 -12.74 4.95
C THR A 100 3.90 -12.81 5.10
N GLU A 101 4.40 -12.54 6.28
CA GLU A 101 5.81 -12.60 6.65
C GLU A 101 5.98 -13.49 7.87
N ILE A 102 6.98 -14.36 7.84
CA ILE A 102 7.38 -15.20 8.96
C ILE A 102 8.85 -14.90 9.25
N TYR A 103 9.14 -14.51 10.48
CA TYR A 103 10.50 -14.26 10.96
C TYR A 103 10.97 -15.47 11.75
N GLN A 104 12.07 -16.11 11.32
CA GLN A 104 12.62 -17.28 11.99
C GLN A 104 13.26 -16.92 13.34
N PHE A 105 13.84 -15.73 13.44
CA PHE A 105 14.41 -15.17 14.67
C PHE A 105 14.36 -13.63 14.61
N PRO A 106 14.48 -12.93 15.76
CA PRO A 106 14.45 -11.48 15.81
C PRO A 106 15.45 -10.83 14.85
N GLY A 107 14.97 -9.88 14.04
CA GLY A 107 15.78 -9.15 13.06
C GLY A 107 16.21 -9.94 11.82
N SER A 108 15.73 -11.18 11.63
CA SER A 108 15.97 -11.94 10.40
C SER A 108 15.22 -11.32 9.21
N LEU A 109 15.69 -11.61 7.99
CA LEU A 109 14.86 -11.34 6.81
C LEU A 109 13.62 -12.26 6.85
N PRO A 110 12.43 -11.74 6.52
CA PRO A 110 11.22 -12.55 6.54
C PRO A 110 11.17 -13.53 5.37
N GLU A 111 10.65 -14.71 5.64
CA GLU A 111 10.08 -15.58 4.60
C GLU A 111 8.72 -15.05 4.21
N ILE A 112 8.51 -14.85 2.90
CA ILE A 112 7.28 -14.28 2.39
C ILE A 112 6.44 -15.34 1.67
N THR A 113 5.12 -15.26 1.86
CA THR A 113 4.14 -16.01 1.08
C THR A 113 3.01 -15.10 0.63
N PRO A 114 2.40 -15.32 -0.56
CA PRO A 114 1.24 -14.56 -0.98
C PRO A 114 0.14 -14.59 0.09
N GLY A 115 -0.51 -13.45 0.29
CA GLY A 115 -1.54 -13.29 1.33
C GLY A 115 -2.70 -12.41 0.89
N SER A 116 -3.72 -12.33 1.73
CA SER A 116 -4.81 -11.37 1.54
C SER A 116 -4.41 -9.97 2.03
N ILE A 117 -5.13 -8.95 1.57
CA ILE A 117 -4.97 -7.58 2.05
C ILE A 117 -5.01 -7.49 3.59
N THR A 118 -5.95 -8.18 4.23
CA THR A 118 -6.08 -8.16 5.68
C THR A 118 -4.82 -8.69 6.37
N LYS A 119 -4.26 -9.80 5.89
CA LYS A 119 -3.02 -10.37 6.44
C LYS A 119 -1.83 -9.42 6.22
N ASP A 120 -1.76 -8.77 5.06
CA ASP A 120 -0.72 -7.79 4.76
C ASP A 120 -0.79 -6.57 5.72
N LEU A 121 -1.97 -6.10 6.03
CA LEU A 121 -2.14 -4.98 6.96
C LEU A 121 -1.68 -5.32 8.37
N TYR A 122 -1.91 -6.56 8.86
CA TYR A 122 -1.49 -6.99 10.20
C TYR A 122 0.03 -7.14 10.38
N ARG A 123 0.81 -7.32 9.31
CA ARG A 123 2.28 -7.43 9.39
C ARG A 123 3.02 -6.08 9.39
N ARG A 124 2.31 -4.97 9.16
CA ARG A 124 2.91 -3.63 9.03
C ARG A 124 3.43 -3.11 10.37
N ASP A 125 4.13 -1.99 10.30
CA ASP A 125 4.79 -1.37 11.47
C ASP A 125 3.78 -0.74 12.45
N PHE A 126 2.95 0.18 11.94
CA PHE A 126 2.04 0.99 12.75
C PHE A 126 0.63 0.96 12.21
N THR A 127 -0.34 1.13 13.12
CA THR A 127 -1.77 1.16 12.78
C THR A 127 -2.11 2.22 11.74
N ILE A 128 -1.47 3.40 11.82
CA ILE A 128 -1.64 4.52 10.88
C ILE A 128 -1.23 4.19 9.43
N ASN A 129 -0.38 3.18 9.24
CA ASN A 129 0.08 2.71 7.94
C ASN A 129 -0.61 1.39 7.50
N ALA A 130 -1.49 0.86 8.35
CA ALA A 130 -2.21 -0.39 8.11
C ALA A 130 -3.66 -0.16 7.67
N ILE A 131 -3.86 0.84 6.85
CA ILE A 131 -5.12 1.22 6.23
C ILE A 131 -4.97 1.02 4.73
N ALA A 132 -5.97 0.45 4.07
CA ALA A 132 -6.01 0.30 2.62
C ALA A 132 -7.26 0.92 2.02
N LEU A 133 -7.13 1.43 0.81
CA LEU A 133 -8.24 1.81 -0.05
C LEU A 133 -8.30 0.81 -1.21
N GLN A 134 -9.36 0.01 -1.28
CA GLN A 134 -9.63 -0.86 -2.41
C GLN A 134 -9.94 0.01 -3.64
N ILE A 135 -9.15 -0.16 -4.69
CA ILE A 135 -9.33 0.51 -5.99
C ILE A 135 -10.10 -0.40 -6.94
N PHE A 136 -9.75 -1.69 -6.97
CA PHE A 136 -10.42 -2.70 -7.79
C PHE A 136 -10.53 -4.02 -7.01
N PRO A 137 -11.70 -4.75 -7.08
CA PRO A 137 -12.93 -4.36 -7.80
C PRO A 137 -13.67 -3.19 -7.15
N LYS A 138 -14.50 -2.52 -7.96
CA LYS A 138 -15.40 -1.45 -7.47
C LYS A 138 -16.51 -2.03 -6.57
N PRO A 139 -17.10 -1.21 -5.66
CA PRO A 139 -16.80 0.20 -5.40
C PRO A 139 -15.51 0.40 -4.60
N TYR A 140 -14.97 1.62 -4.58
CA TYR A 140 -13.91 2.01 -3.66
C TYR A 140 -14.33 1.76 -2.22
N LYS A 141 -13.47 1.09 -1.45
CA LYS A 141 -13.77 0.71 -0.08
C LYS A 141 -12.54 0.87 0.81
N ILE A 142 -12.70 1.52 1.94
CA ILE A 142 -11.64 1.56 2.96
C ILE A 142 -11.66 0.25 3.74
N ILE A 143 -10.47 -0.30 3.97
CA ILE A 143 -10.20 -1.50 4.76
C ILE A 143 -9.30 -1.07 5.91
N ASP A 144 -9.82 -1.14 7.10
CA ASP A 144 -9.15 -0.75 8.34
C ASP A 144 -9.45 -1.79 9.44
N PRO A 145 -8.71 -2.91 9.45
CA PRO A 145 -8.99 -4.01 10.36
C PRO A 145 -8.56 -3.75 11.81
N ILE A 146 -7.78 -2.71 12.05
CA ILE A 146 -7.14 -2.43 13.36
C ILE A 146 -7.35 -1.00 13.85
N ASN A 147 -8.38 -0.33 13.37
CA ASN A 147 -8.76 1.04 13.74
C ASN A 147 -7.66 2.09 13.50
N GLY A 148 -6.88 1.94 12.45
CA GLY A 148 -5.83 2.88 12.06
C GLY A 148 -6.36 4.29 11.76
N ILE A 149 -7.58 4.42 11.24
CA ILE A 149 -8.22 5.72 10.97
C ILE A 149 -8.41 6.53 12.26
N GLU A 150 -8.78 5.88 13.35
CA GLU A 150 -8.92 6.55 14.64
C GLU A 150 -7.57 7.04 15.15
N GLU A 151 -6.52 6.23 15.03
CA GLU A 151 -5.16 6.61 15.40
C GLU A 151 -4.61 7.77 14.55
N VAL A 152 -4.92 7.79 13.24
CA VAL A 152 -4.59 8.94 12.37
C VAL A 152 -5.27 10.22 12.86
N ARG A 153 -6.56 10.18 13.22
CA ARG A 153 -7.29 11.35 13.72
C ARG A 153 -6.74 11.85 15.04
N ASN A 154 -6.35 10.92 15.92
CA ASN A 154 -5.81 11.21 17.23
C ASN A 154 -4.31 11.56 17.19
N LYS A 155 -3.67 11.48 16.01
CA LYS A 155 -2.22 11.66 15.81
C LYS A 155 -1.37 10.74 16.69
N ASN A 156 -1.82 9.51 16.87
CA ASN A 156 -1.13 8.50 17.67
C ASN A 156 -0.35 7.54 16.76
N ILE A 157 0.88 7.23 17.16
CA ILE A 157 1.68 6.16 16.55
C ILE A 157 1.60 4.95 17.46
N LYS A 158 0.93 3.89 16.98
CA LYS A 158 0.72 2.67 17.74
C LYS A 158 1.22 1.47 16.94
N ILE A 159 2.02 0.60 17.57
CA ILE A 159 2.46 -0.66 17.01
C ILE A 159 1.27 -1.62 16.87
N ILE A 160 1.32 -2.50 15.88
CA ILE A 160 0.23 -3.44 15.60
C ILE A 160 0.27 -4.63 16.59
N HIS A 161 1.47 -5.08 16.97
CA HIS A 161 1.65 -6.19 17.91
C HIS A 161 2.90 -5.98 18.77
N GLU A 162 2.94 -6.60 19.93
CA GLU A 162 4.00 -6.40 20.94
C GLU A 162 5.41 -6.75 20.45
N LYS A 163 5.53 -7.75 19.56
CA LYS A 163 6.82 -8.18 18.99
C LYS A 163 7.30 -7.32 17.82
N SER A 164 6.55 -6.28 17.44
CA SER A 164 6.80 -5.47 16.22
C SER A 164 8.24 -4.97 16.12
N TYR A 165 8.84 -4.51 17.22
CA TYR A 165 10.23 -4.04 17.24
C TYR A 165 11.27 -5.18 17.32
N GLN A 166 10.86 -6.37 17.75
CA GLN A 166 11.73 -7.56 17.76
C GLN A 166 11.83 -8.14 16.35
N ASP A 167 10.72 -8.17 15.63
CA ASP A 167 10.66 -8.68 14.25
C ASP A 167 11.48 -7.78 13.31
N ASP A 168 11.31 -6.45 13.44
CA ASP A 168 12.07 -5.48 12.66
C ASP A 168 12.48 -4.27 13.53
N PRO A 169 13.71 -4.24 14.06
CA PRO A 169 14.22 -3.13 14.88
C PRO A 169 14.26 -1.78 14.15
N THR A 170 14.28 -1.76 12.80
CA THR A 170 14.27 -0.51 12.03
C THR A 170 12.99 0.29 12.21
N ARG A 171 11.92 -0.34 12.69
CA ARG A 171 10.64 0.31 13.01
C ARG A 171 10.79 1.37 14.12
N ILE A 172 11.80 1.29 14.98
CA ILE A 172 12.12 2.33 15.98
C ILE A 172 12.47 3.65 15.28
N PHE A 173 13.33 3.59 14.25
CA PHE A 173 13.68 4.79 13.48
C PHE A 173 12.50 5.32 12.66
N ARG A 174 11.65 4.42 12.18
CA ARG A 174 10.42 4.80 11.48
C ARG A 174 9.43 5.50 12.41
N ALA A 175 9.30 5.04 13.68
CA ALA A 175 8.49 5.71 14.69
C ALA A 175 8.95 7.16 14.91
N LEU A 176 10.25 7.38 15.09
CA LEU A 176 10.83 8.71 15.24
C LEU A 176 10.54 9.60 14.03
N ARG A 177 10.65 9.07 12.81
CA ARG A 177 10.35 9.81 11.57
C ARG A 177 8.88 10.23 11.48
N TYR A 178 7.95 9.38 11.96
CA TYR A 178 6.51 9.71 11.93
C TYR A 178 6.08 10.62 13.08
N SER A 179 6.88 10.75 14.15
CA SER A 179 6.58 11.65 15.29
C SER A 179 7.07 13.09 15.09
N ALA A 180 7.91 13.33 14.09
CA ALA A 180 8.41 14.65 13.72
C ALA A 180 7.43 15.39 12.80
#